data_caaab2aeb542281ee16378c83d2f51a9
#
_entry.id   caaab2aeb542281ee16378c83d2f51a9
#
_cell.length_a   1.000
_cell.length_b   1.000
_cell.length_c   1.000
_cell.angle_alpha   90.00
_cell.angle_beta   90.00
_cell.angle_gamma   90.00
#
_symmetry.space_group_name_H-M   'P 1'
#
loop_
_entity.id
_entity.type
_entity.pdbx_description
1 polymer ?
#
loop_
_entity_poly.entity_id
_entity_poly.type
_entity_poly.pdbx_seq_one_letter_code
_entity_poly.pdbx_strand_id
1 'polypeptide(L)' 'MKFKTQPQALGSLKIGEKVLMPVELAATLIDIEPPNDKGLCKVTWEYPEVNVRFHTYSTRYTSVNKITGKEETDE' A
#
# COMPACT_ATOMS: atom_id res chain seq x y z
N MET A 1 8.05 9.10 -13.76
CA MET A 1 7.40 7.81 -14.05
C MET A 1 6.11 7.70 -13.28
N LYS A 2 5.07 7.30 -13.94
CA LYS A 2 3.76 7.20 -13.30
C LYS A 2 3.36 5.76 -13.16
N PHE A 3 2.54 5.49 -12.16
CA PHE A 3 1.99 4.16 -11.94
C PHE A 3 0.52 4.15 -12.29
N LYS A 4 0.07 3.05 -12.84
CA LYS A 4 -1.36 2.80 -12.96
C LYS A 4 -1.84 2.29 -11.62
N THR A 5 -2.92 2.86 -11.12
CA THR A 5 -3.44 2.48 -9.81
C THR A 5 -4.93 2.19 -9.90
N GLN A 6 -5.40 1.46 -8.92
CA GLN A 6 -6.81 1.14 -8.78
C GLN A 6 -7.17 1.22 -7.31
N PRO A 7 -8.24 1.95 -6.96
CA PRO A 7 -8.67 1.99 -5.57
C PRO A 7 -9.10 0.61 -5.10
N GLN A 8 -8.73 0.28 -3.89
CA GLN A 8 -9.03 -1.03 -3.33
C GLN A 8 -9.05 -0.94 -1.83
N ALA A 9 -9.89 -1.74 -1.16
CA ALA A 9 -9.91 -1.77 0.28
C ALA A 9 -8.63 -2.41 0.80
N LEU A 10 -8.07 -1.82 1.86
CA LEU A 10 -6.83 -2.29 2.45
C LEU A 10 -6.90 -3.77 2.80
N GLY A 11 -8.03 -4.22 3.36
CA GLY A 11 -8.17 -5.60 3.78
C GLY A 11 -8.21 -6.62 2.64
N SER A 12 -8.34 -6.16 1.40
CA SER A 12 -8.33 -7.05 0.25
C SER A 12 -6.96 -7.16 -0.40
N LEU A 13 -5.97 -6.44 0.12
CA LEU A 13 -4.60 -6.55 -0.38
C LEU A 13 -3.96 -7.83 0.09
N LYS A 14 -3.04 -8.34 -0.71
CA LYS A 14 -2.25 -9.51 -0.35
C LYS A 14 -0.82 -9.08 -0.06
N ILE A 15 -0.16 -9.84 0.79
CA ILE A 15 1.25 -9.59 1.10
C ILE A 15 2.05 -9.59 -0.20
N GLY A 16 2.91 -8.60 -0.34
CA GLY A 16 3.74 -8.44 -1.53
C GLY A 16 3.16 -7.49 -2.56
N GLU A 17 1.90 -7.10 -2.43
CA GLU A 17 1.32 -6.14 -3.36
C GLU A 17 1.80 -4.74 -3.04
N LYS A 18 1.78 -3.87 -4.03
CA LYS A 18 2.32 -2.52 -3.92
C LYS A 18 1.23 -1.49 -4.01
N VAL A 19 1.40 -0.43 -3.25
CA VAL A 19 0.45 0.67 -3.15
C VAL A 19 1.22 1.98 -3.38
N LEU A 20 0.58 2.91 -4.08
CA LEU A 20 1.17 4.23 -4.26
C LEU A 20 0.81 5.09 -3.06
N MET A 21 1.84 5.54 -2.35
CA MET A 21 1.67 6.36 -1.17
C MET A 21 1.57 7.84 -1.56
N PRO A 22 1.03 8.70 -0.66
CA PRO A 22 0.89 10.13 -0.98
C PRO A 22 2.20 10.82 -1.33
N VAL A 23 3.33 10.29 -0.88
CA VAL A 23 4.65 10.84 -1.22
C VAL A 23 5.12 10.38 -2.60
N GLU A 24 4.24 9.72 -3.36
CA GLU A 24 4.51 9.23 -4.72
C GLU A 24 5.59 8.15 -4.76
N LEU A 25 5.72 7.41 -3.67
CA LEU A 25 6.59 6.25 -3.63
C LEU A 25 5.75 4.99 -3.54
N ALA A 26 6.21 3.95 -4.21
CA ALA A 26 5.56 2.65 -4.12
C ALA A 26 5.96 1.97 -2.82
N ALA A 27 4.99 1.55 -2.03
CA ALA A 27 5.22 0.79 -0.81
C ALA A 27 4.72 -0.62 -1.00
N THR A 28 5.51 -1.59 -0.53
CA THR A 28 5.15 -3.00 -0.60
C THR A 28 4.51 -3.40 0.73
N LEU A 29 3.39 -4.10 0.66
CA LEU A 29 2.74 -4.61 1.86
C LEU A 29 3.54 -5.80 2.38
N ILE A 30 4.09 -5.65 3.58
CA ILE A 30 4.91 -6.68 4.21
C ILE A 30 4.05 -7.53 5.15
N ASP A 31 3.18 -6.89 5.92
CA ASP A 31 2.37 -7.59 6.89
C ASP A 31 1.14 -6.76 7.24
N ILE A 32 0.06 -7.45 7.60
CA ILE A 32 -1.14 -6.79 8.09
C ILE A 32 -1.69 -7.65 9.22
N GLU A 33 -1.85 -7.04 10.40
CA GLU A 33 -2.34 -7.75 11.57
C GLU A 33 -3.86 -7.64 11.65
N PRO A 34 -4.51 -8.57 12.31
CA PRO A 34 -5.96 -8.47 12.51
C PRO A 34 -6.33 -7.18 13.25
N PRO A 35 -7.57 -6.70 13.09
CA PRO A 35 -7.98 -5.47 13.78
C PRO A 35 -7.88 -5.59 15.29
N ASN A 36 -7.48 -4.49 15.92
CA ASN A 36 -7.48 -4.41 17.39
C ASN A 36 -8.87 -4.05 17.89
N ASP A 37 -9.00 -3.72 19.19
CA ASP A 37 -10.30 -3.39 19.80
C ASP A 37 -10.95 -2.16 19.16
N LYS A 38 -10.16 -1.31 18.52
CA LYS A 38 -10.67 -0.11 17.86
C LYS A 38 -10.95 -0.33 16.39
N GLY A 39 -10.76 -1.55 15.91
CA GLY A 39 -10.98 -1.88 14.50
C GLY A 39 -9.83 -1.48 13.60
N LEU A 40 -8.65 -1.18 14.17
CA LEU A 40 -7.50 -0.75 13.39
C LEU A 40 -6.53 -1.90 13.20
N CYS A 41 -6.08 -2.07 11.96
CA CYS A 41 -5.09 -3.05 11.61
C CYS A 41 -3.72 -2.38 11.60
N LYS A 42 -2.75 -3.01 12.23
CA LYS A 42 -1.37 -2.55 12.11
C LYS A 42 -0.83 -3.09 10.80
N VAL A 43 -0.40 -2.20 9.94
CA VAL A 43 0.06 -2.55 8.60
C VAL A 43 1.54 -2.19 8.50
N THR A 44 2.35 -3.13 8.07
CA THR A 44 3.77 -2.91 7.86
C THR A 44 4.03 -2.77 6.37
N TRP A 45 4.71 -1.70 6.02
CA TRP A 45 5.04 -1.36 4.64
C TRP A 45 6.53 -1.23 4.48
N GLU A 46 6.99 -1.36 3.27
CA GLU A 46 8.40 -1.13 2.94
C GLU A 46 8.49 -0.28 1.67
N TYR A 47 9.32 0.75 1.73
CA TYR A 47 9.72 1.48 0.52
C TYR A 47 10.97 0.80 -0.01
N PRO A 48 10.86 -0.09 -1.01
CA PRO A 48 12.05 -0.83 -1.45
C PRO A 48 13.14 0.04 -2.03
N GLU A 49 12.76 1.19 -2.61
CA GLU A 49 13.75 2.06 -3.24
C GLU A 49 14.69 2.69 -2.22
N VAL A 50 14.23 2.89 -1.01
CA VAL A 50 15.04 3.51 0.04
C VAL A 50 15.28 2.56 1.22
N ASN A 51 14.78 1.34 1.11
CA ASN A 51 14.99 0.28 2.10
C ASN A 51 14.54 0.69 3.49
N VAL A 52 13.36 1.32 3.57
CA VAL A 52 12.78 1.79 4.82
C VAL A 52 11.46 1.08 5.06
N ARG A 53 11.27 0.60 6.29
CA ARG A 53 9.99 0.01 6.72
C ARG A 53 9.32 0.93 7.70
N PHE A 54 7.99 0.95 7.65
CA PHE A 54 7.20 1.77 8.55
C PHE A 54 5.86 1.10 8.79
N HIS A 55 5.14 1.56 9.80
CA HIS A 55 3.84 1.01 10.16
C HIS A 55 2.77 2.09 10.03
N THR A 56 1.58 1.67 9.65
CA THR A 56 0.39 2.53 9.71
C THR A 56 -0.70 1.76 10.43
N TYR A 57 -1.67 2.50 10.95
CA TYR A 57 -2.85 1.91 11.59
C TYR A 57 -4.06 2.40 10.83
N SER A 58 -4.83 1.50 10.28
CA SER A 58 -5.98 1.84 9.44
C SER A 58 -7.02 0.75 9.52
N THR A 59 -8.27 1.09 9.26
CA THR A 59 -9.30 0.06 9.15
C THR A 59 -9.08 -0.71 7.85
N ARG A 60 -9.57 -1.93 7.82
CA ARG A 60 -9.45 -2.75 6.61
C ARG A 60 -10.30 -2.23 5.46
N TYR A 61 -11.19 -1.29 5.74
CA TYR A 61 -12.04 -0.68 4.71
C TYR A 61 -11.42 0.57 4.10
N THR A 62 -10.29 1.02 4.63
CA THR A 62 -9.59 2.18 4.11
C THR A 62 -9.23 1.95 2.65
N SER A 63 -9.51 2.94 1.81
CA SER A 63 -9.18 2.85 0.39
C SER A 63 -7.71 3.16 0.17
N VAL A 64 -7.04 2.32 -0.60
CA VAL A 64 -5.65 2.53 -0.98
C VAL A 64 -5.56 2.42 -2.51
N ASN A 65 -4.51 2.97 -3.07
CA ASN A 65 -4.29 2.95 -4.51
C ASN A 65 -3.31 1.84 -4.85
N LYS A 66 -3.87 0.67 -5.15
CA LYS A 66 -3.05 -0.48 -5.53
C LYS A 66 -2.40 -0.22 -6.88
N ILE A 67 -1.11 -0.45 -6.96
CA ILE A 67 -0.38 -0.31 -8.22
C ILE A 67 -0.65 -1.53 -9.07
N THR A 68 -1.23 -1.33 -10.25
CA THR A 68 -1.54 -2.41 -11.17
C THR A 68 -0.54 -2.49 -12.32
N GLY A 69 0.34 -1.48 -12.45
CA GLY A 69 1.34 -1.47 -13.51
C GLY A 69 1.98 -0.11 -13.58
N LYS A 70 2.79 0.08 -14.60
CA LYS A 70 3.40 1.37 -14.86
C LYS A 70 2.73 1.98 -16.07
N GLU A 71 2.46 3.27 -15.98
CA GLU A 71 1.98 4.01 -17.12
C GLU A 71 3.12 4.23 -18.07
N GLU A 72 2.91 3.89 -19.33
CA GLU A 72 3.90 4.18 -20.32
C GLU A 72 3.77 5.61 -20.74
N THR A 73 4.87 6.31 -20.75
CA THR A 73 4.85 7.67 -21.26
C THR A 73 5.54 7.64 -22.60
N ASP A 74 4.83 8.15 -23.56
CA ASP A 74 5.40 8.29 -24.89
C ASP A 74 6.08 9.63 -24.96
N GLU A 75 7.31 9.60 -25.00
CA GLU A 75 7.95 10.86 -25.10
C GLU A 75 8.75 10.97 -26.24
#